data_de269aa07f0bc87e163aa4ef17d28b49
#
_entry.id   de269aa07f0bc87e163aa4ef17d28b49
#
_cell.length_a   1.000
_cell.length_b   1.000
_cell.length_c   1.000
_cell.angle_alpha   90.00
_cell.angle_beta   90.00
_cell.angle_gamma   90.00
#
_symmetry.space_group_name_H-M   'P 1'
#
loop_
_entity.id
_entity.type
_entity.pdbx_description
1 polymer ?
#
loop_
_entity_poly.entity_id
_entity_poly.type
_entity_poly.pdbx_seq_one_letter_code
_entity_poly.pdbx_strand_id
1 'polypeptide(L)'
;ERRNDLDERFEESKGKLESGDDLAPGVLKITKVYLAIKRRIQPGDKMAGRHGNKGVISVIKPVEDMPYDENGEPIDIVLNPLGVPKRMNVGQILETHLGWAAHGLGIKIGEMLDAQRQAADIKDFLDKIYNQSGRIENLDEFSDDEILEMAGNLRSGVPMATGVFDGANEAEIKTMLELADLPADGQCVLYDGCTGEQFDRPVTVGYMYILKLNHLVDDKMHARSTGSYSLVTQQPLGGKAQFGGQRFGEMEVWALEAYGAAYTLQEMLTVKS
;
A
#
# COMPACT_ATOMS: atom_id res chain seq x y z
N GLU A 1 20.80 -7.48 -39.81
CA GLU A 1 21.60 -7.09 -38.65
C GLU A 1 20.94 -7.55 -37.34
N ARG A 2 19.77 -7.08 -36.93
CA ARG A 2 19.10 -7.47 -35.68
C ARG A 2 18.85 -8.97 -35.51
N ARG A 3 18.62 -9.68 -36.61
CA ARG A 3 18.37 -11.13 -36.59
C ARG A 3 19.67 -11.89 -36.32
N ASN A 4 20.77 -11.46 -36.92
CA ASN A 4 22.09 -12.04 -36.70
C ASN A 4 22.57 -11.79 -35.26
N ASP A 5 22.35 -10.61 -34.71
CA ASP A 5 22.62 -10.30 -33.29
C ASP A 5 21.85 -11.19 -32.30
N LEU A 6 20.60 -11.52 -32.63
CA LEU A 6 19.79 -12.44 -31.83
C LEU A 6 20.27 -13.88 -31.93
N ASP A 7 20.64 -14.32 -33.13
CA ASP A 7 21.18 -15.66 -33.37
C ASP A 7 22.55 -15.83 -32.66
N GLU A 8 23.44 -14.81 -32.68
CA GLU A 8 24.69 -14.82 -31.94
C GLU A 8 24.49 -14.89 -30.42
N ARG A 9 23.58 -14.08 -29.87
CA ARG A 9 23.25 -14.12 -28.43
C ARG A 9 22.63 -15.44 -28.02
N PHE A 10 21.82 -16.03 -28.89
CA PHE A 10 21.23 -17.34 -28.63
C PHE A 10 22.30 -18.43 -28.58
N GLU A 11 23.21 -18.47 -29.58
CA GLU A 11 24.31 -19.44 -29.61
C GLU A 11 25.28 -19.25 -28.44
N GLU A 12 25.58 -18.01 -28.06
CA GLU A 12 26.40 -17.70 -26.87
C GLU A 12 25.72 -18.18 -25.57
N SER A 13 24.42 -17.93 -25.42
CA SER A 13 23.66 -18.36 -24.25
C SER A 13 23.52 -19.90 -24.20
N LYS A 14 23.34 -20.53 -25.34
CA LYS A 14 23.30 -21.99 -25.47
C LYS A 14 24.66 -22.62 -25.12
N GLY A 15 25.76 -22.04 -25.63
CA GLY A 15 27.11 -22.48 -25.29
C GLY A 15 27.43 -22.37 -23.79
N LYS A 16 26.97 -21.27 -23.13
CA LYS A 16 27.08 -21.13 -21.67
C LYS A 16 26.26 -22.17 -20.90
N LEU A 17 25.09 -22.54 -21.39
CA LEU A 17 24.25 -23.57 -20.79
C LEU A 17 24.83 -24.99 -20.98
N GLU A 18 25.40 -25.26 -22.14
CA GLU A 18 26.02 -26.56 -22.46
C GLU A 18 27.35 -26.77 -21.74
N SER A 19 28.15 -25.71 -21.56
CA SER A 19 29.43 -25.77 -20.80
C SER A 19 29.23 -25.99 -19.31
N GLY A 20 28.03 -25.68 -18.79
CA GLY A 20 27.70 -25.77 -17.38
C GLY A 20 28.30 -24.63 -16.53
N ASP A 21 27.89 -24.56 -15.26
CA ASP A 21 28.44 -23.60 -14.32
C ASP A 21 29.88 -23.99 -13.92
N ASP A 22 30.82 -23.02 -13.94
CA ASP A 22 32.15 -23.21 -13.38
C ASP A 22 32.05 -23.37 -11.85
N LEU A 23 32.04 -24.60 -11.40
CA LEU A 23 31.97 -24.93 -9.98
C LEU A 23 33.35 -24.86 -9.36
N ALA A 24 33.44 -24.37 -8.10
CA ALA A 24 34.70 -24.38 -7.37
C ALA A 24 35.23 -25.81 -7.18
N PRO A 25 36.58 -26.00 -7.11
CA PRO A 25 37.17 -27.32 -6.92
C PRO A 25 36.58 -28.04 -5.70
N GLY A 26 36.11 -29.26 -5.87
CA GLY A 26 35.49 -30.07 -4.83
C GLY A 26 33.96 -29.93 -4.71
N VAL A 27 33.33 -29.05 -5.46
CA VAL A 27 31.88 -28.90 -5.51
C VAL A 27 31.31 -29.73 -6.66
N LEU A 28 30.47 -30.71 -6.35
CA LEU A 28 29.83 -31.59 -7.35
C LEU A 28 28.57 -30.95 -7.95
N LYS A 29 27.81 -30.25 -7.13
CA LYS A 29 26.52 -29.64 -7.55
C LYS A 29 26.15 -28.49 -6.60
N ILE A 30 25.61 -27.41 -7.16
CA ILE A 30 25.04 -26.28 -6.42
C ILE A 30 23.51 -26.32 -6.62
N THR A 31 22.79 -26.31 -5.52
CA THR A 31 21.32 -26.16 -5.52
C THR A 31 20.95 -24.83 -4.92
N LYS A 32 20.26 -23.97 -5.70
CA LYS A 32 19.68 -22.72 -5.22
C LYS A 32 18.24 -22.96 -4.79
N VAL A 33 17.95 -22.74 -3.52
CA VAL A 33 16.60 -22.87 -2.97
C VAL A 33 16.06 -21.48 -2.71
N TYR A 34 14.91 -21.16 -3.31
CA TYR A 34 14.22 -19.90 -3.09
C TYR A 34 13.08 -20.13 -2.11
N LEU A 35 13.07 -19.35 -1.03
CA LEU A 35 12.02 -19.40 -0.02
C LEU A 35 11.16 -18.15 -0.14
N ALA A 36 9.85 -18.34 -0.19
CA ALA A 36 8.87 -17.27 -0.13
C ALA A 36 8.19 -17.26 1.24
N ILE A 37 8.26 -16.14 1.95
CA ILE A 37 7.64 -15.97 3.27
C ILE A 37 6.62 -14.85 3.17
N LYS A 38 5.35 -15.16 3.44
CA LYS A 38 4.27 -14.19 3.50
C LYS A 38 4.23 -13.56 4.90
N ARG A 39 4.67 -12.31 5.01
CA ARG A 39 4.62 -11.55 6.26
C ARG A 39 3.31 -10.77 6.33
N ARG A 40 2.53 -11.02 7.37
CA ARG A 40 1.29 -10.28 7.65
C ARG A 40 1.61 -8.88 8.17
N ILE A 41 0.65 -7.97 8.02
CA ILE A 41 0.72 -6.63 8.59
C ILE A 41 0.65 -6.73 10.11
N GLN A 42 1.51 -5.98 10.80
CA GLN A 42 1.59 -5.92 12.25
C GLN A 42 1.58 -4.47 12.73
N PRO A 43 1.14 -4.20 13.98
CA PRO A 43 1.35 -2.90 14.60
C PRO A 43 2.84 -2.55 14.61
N GLY A 44 3.16 -1.31 14.19
CA GLY A 44 4.55 -0.87 14.02
C GLY A 44 5.08 -0.97 12.59
N ASP A 45 4.43 -1.69 11.69
CA ASP A 45 4.76 -1.70 10.26
C ASP A 45 4.43 -0.35 9.62
N LYS A 46 5.23 0.05 8.63
CA LYS A 46 5.09 1.32 7.95
C LYS A 46 4.33 1.17 6.64
N MET A 47 3.30 1.98 6.48
CA MET A 47 2.52 2.08 5.25
C MET A 47 2.55 3.50 4.70
N ALA A 48 2.33 3.65 3.42
CA ALA A 48 2.27 4.96 2.77
C ALA A 48 1.35 4.92 1.55
N GLY A 49 0.76 6.06 1.23
CA GLY A 49 0.15 6.30 -0.08
C GLY A 49 1.16 6.90 -1.07
N ARG A 50 0.65 7.42 -2.18
CA ARG A 50 1.46 8.03 -3.26
C ARG A 50 1.72 9.53 -3.09
N HIS A 51 1.22 10.15 -2.02
CA HIS A 51 1.23 11.61 -1.78
C HIS A 51 2.13 12.03 -0.62
N GLY A 52 3.13 11.23 -0.26
CA GLY A 52 3.99 11.51 0.89
C GLY A 52 3.31 11.27 2.25
N ASN A 53 2.13 10.70 2.27
CA ASN A 53 1.34 10.35 3.44
C ASN A 53 1.81 9.02 4.02
N LYS A 54 2.93 9.04 4.72
CA LYS A 54 3.49 7.88 5.42
C LYS A 54 2.99 7.81 6.86
N GLY A 55 2.74 6.60 7.33
CA GLY A 55 2.31 6.35 8.69
C GLY A 55 2.74 5.00 9.21
N VAL A 56 2.64 4.82 10.50
CA VAL A 56 2.91 3.57 11.20
C VAL A 56 1.58 3.03 11.74
N ILE A 57 1.36 1.74 11.59
CA ILE A 57 0.16 1.09 12.10
C ILE A 57 0.19 1.12 13.62
N SER A 58 -0.81 1.73 14.23
CA SER A 58 -0.93 1.86 15.69
C SER A 58 -1.61 0.64 16.30
N VAL A 59 -2.73 0.21 15.71
CA VAL A 59 -3.56 -0.88 16.21
C VAL A 59 -4.22 -1.59 15.05
N ILE A 60 -4.48 -2.86 15.21
CA ILE A 60 -5.31 -3.67 14.32
C ILE A 60 -6.52 -4.12 15.14
N LYS A 61 -7.70 -3.78 14.65
CA LYS A 61 -8.98 -4.14 15.27
C LYS A 61 -9.67 -5.26 14.48
N PRO A 62 -10.53 -6.05 15.11
CA PRO A 62 -11.47 -6.93 14.41
C PRO A 62 -12.36 -6.14 13.45
N VAL A 63 -12.86 -6.78 12.41
CA VAL A 63 -13.72 -6.12 11.40
C VAL A 63 -15.02 -5.60 12.02
N GLU A 64 -15.53 -6.30 13.02
CA GLU A 64 -16.76 -5.95 13.73
C GLU A 64 -16.65 -4.64 14.52
N ASP A 65 -15.44 -4.28 14.96
CA ASP A 65 -15.16 -3.06 15.72
C ASP A 65 -14.83 -1.86 14.83
N MET A 66 -14.72 -2.09 13.51
CA MET A 66 -14.42 -1.02 12.57
C MET A 66 -15.66 -0.21 12.22
N PRO A 67 -15.52 1.10 11.91
CA PRO A 67 -16.63 1.89 11.40
C PRO A 67 -17.18 1.28 10.11
N TYR A 68 -18.48 1.41 9.89
CA TYR A 68 -19.16 0.90 8.71
C TYR A 68 -20.14 1.94 8.14
N ASP A 69 -20.45 1.79 6.87
CA ASP A 69 -21.40 2.65 6.15
C ASP A 69 -22.87 2.22 6.35
N GLU A 70 -23.80 2.93 5.72
CA GLU A 70 -25.24 2.62 5.77
C GLU A 70 -25.59 1.25 5.16
N ASN A 71 -24.75 0.72 4.29
CA ASN A 71 -24.92 -0.60 3.66
C ASN A 71 -24.36 -1.74 4.52
N GLY A 72 -23.67 -1.40 5.61
CA GLY A 72 -22.99 -2.36 6.48
C GLY A 72 -21.61 -2.74 6.00
N GLU A 73 -21.03 -2.02 5.01
CA GLU A 73 -19.65 -2.26 4.56
C GLU A 73 -18.65 -1.65 5.55
N PRO A 74 -17.73 -2.46 6.12
CA PRO A 74 -16.74 -1.97 7.07
C PRO A 74 -15.61 -1.22 6.37
N ILE A 75 -15.06 -0.22 7.07
CA ILE A 75 -13.86 0.52 6.62
C ILE A 75 -12.60 -0.29 6.93
N ASP A 76 -11.73 -0.46 5.94
CA ASP A 76 -10.48 -1.22 6.10
C ASP A 76 -9.41 -0.46 6.88
N ILE A 77 -9.28 0.85 6.65
CA ILE A 77 -8.22 1.69 7.24
C ILE A 77 -8.80 3.03 7.69
N VAL A 78 -8.50 3.40 8.92
CA VAL A 78 -8.80 4.73 9.47
C VAL A 78 -7.52 5.53 9.55
N LEU A 79 -7.49 6.70 8.91
CA LEU A 79 -6.36 7.60 8.87
C LEU A 79 -6.60 8.83 9.75
N ASN A 80 -5.53 9.34 10.37
CA ASN A 80 -5.61 10.56 11.16
C ASN A 80 -5.71 11.79 10.24
N PRO A 81 -6.80 12.56 10.30
CA PRO A 81 -7.02 13.71 9.43
C PRO A 81 -6.05 14.88 9.70
N LEU A 82 -5.44 14.96 10.87
CA LEU A 82 -4.50 16.02 11.23
C LEU A 82 -3.22 16.02 10.37
N GLY A 83 -2.91 14.89 9.74
CA GLY A 83 -1.78 14.76 8.83
C GLY A 83 -1.93 15.51 7.51
N VAL A 84 -3.18 15.82 7.09
CA VAL A 84 -3.47 16.47 5.81
C VAL A 84 -3.22 17.98 5.84
N PRO A 85 -3.81 18.77 6.76
CA PRO A 85 -3.62 20.21 6.80
C PRO A 85 -2.17 20.62 7.03
N LYS A 86 -1.46 19.91 7.92
CA LYS A 86 -0.05 20.18 8.22
C LYS A 86 0.88 20.00 7.02
N ARG A 87 0.60 19.06 6.14
CA ARG A 87 1.47 18.67 5.02
C ARG A 87 0.99 19.19 3.67
N MET A 88 -0.21 19.77 3.61
CA MET A 88 -0.80 20.36 2.41
C MET A 88 -0.85 19.42 1.20
N ASN A 89 -0.83 18.11 1.43
CA ASN A 89 -0.91 17.09 0.39
C ASN A 89 -2.38 16.74 0.06
N VAL A 90 -3.10 17.71 -0.45
CA VAL A 90 -4.54 17.62 -0.76
C VAL A 90 -4.82 16.55 -1.84
N GLY A 91 -3.85 16.23 -2.67
CA GLY A 91 -3.97 15.21 -3.71
C GLY A 91 -4.44 13.85 -3.19
N GLN A 92 -4.16 13.49 -1.94
CA GLN A 92 -4.65 12.26 -1.32
C GLN A 92 -6.18 12.24 -1.14
N ILE A 93 -6.79 13.40 -0.88
CA ILE A 93 -8.25 13.53 -0.76
C ILE A 93 -8.89 13.41 -2.14
N LEU A 94 -8.31 14.06 -3.14
CA LEU A 94 -8.77 13.95 -4.53
C LEU A 94 -8.67 12.51 -5.05
N GLU A 95 -7.60 11.80 -4.72
CA GLU A 95 -7.46 10.38 -5.04
C GLU A 95 -8.54 9.53 -4.36
N THR A 96 -8.84 9.81 -3.09
CA THR A 96 -9.87 9.10 -2.33
C THR A 96 -11.26 9.29 -2.94
N HIS A 97 -11.60 10.52 -3.32
CA HIS A 97 -12.88 10.83 -3.97
C HIS A 97 -12.99 10.17 -5.35
N LEU A 98 -11.93 10.26 -6.16
CA LEU A 98 -11.91 9.62 -7.47
C LEU A 98 -11.99 8.10 -7.37
N GLY A 99 -11.31 7.51 -6.38
CA GLY A 99 -11.40 6.08 -6.10
C GLY A 99 -12.80 5.65 -5.70
N TRP A 100 -13.51 6.46 -4.90
CA TRP A 100 -14.91 6.18 -4.55
C TRP A 100 -15.83 6.29 -5.76
N ALA A 101 -15.66 7.33 -6.59
CA ALA A 101 -16.38 7.45 -7.86
C ALA A 101 -16.12 6.25 -8.79
N ALA A 102 -14.87 5.84 -8.94
CA ALA A 102 -14.49 4.70 -9.77
C ALA A 102 -15.14 3.38 -9.33
N HIS A 103 -15.22 3.16 -8.02
CA HIS A 103 -15.91 1.99 -7.46
C HIS A 103 -17.43 2.07 -7.67
N GLY A 104 -18.05 3.21 -7.38
CA GLY A 104 -19.49 3.43 -7.61
C GLY A 104 -19.90 3.29 -9.07
N LEU A 105 -19.09 3.78 -10.00
CA LEU A 105 -19.32 3.57 -11.45
C LEU A 105 -19.28 2.08 -11.81
N GLY A 106 -18.38 1.31 -11.21
CA GLY A 106 -18.30 -0.14 -11.41
C GLY A 106 -19.55 -0.87 -10.93
N ILE A 107 -20.06 -0.51 -9.75
CA ILE A 107 -21.32 -1.05 -9.23
C ILE A 107 -22.48 -0.74 -10.19
N LYS A 108 -22.59 0.49 -10.65
CA LYS A 108 -23.63 0.94 -11.58
C LYS A 108 -23.59 0.20 -12.92
N ILE A 109 -22.38 -0.02 -13.46
CA ILE A 109 -22.18 -0.86 -14.66
C ILE A 109 -22.65 -2.30 -14.37
N GLY A 110 -22.32 -2.85 -13.19
CA GLY A 110 -22.77 -4.16 -12.78
C GLY A 110 -24.29 -4.28 -12.73
N GLU A 111 -24.97 -3.30 -12.15
CA GLU A 111 -26.43 -3.23 -12.09
C GLU A 111 -27.08 -3.14 -13.50
N MET A 112 -26.47 -2.36 -14.41
CA MET A 112 -26.91 -2.28 -15.79
C MET A 112 -26.80 -3.61 -16.54
N LEU A 113 -25.71 -4.36 -16.29
CA LEU A 113 -25.51 -5.70 -16.84
C LEU A 113 -26.50 -6.71 -16.27
N ASP A 114 -26.74 -6.69 -14.97
CA ASP A 114 -27.66 -7.61 -14.28
C ASP A 114 -29.12 -7.32 -14.68
N ALA A 115 -29.45 -6.06 -14.94
CA ALA A 115 -30.74 -5.65 -15.49
C ALA A 115 -30.89 -5.96 -17.00
N GLN A 116 -29.90 -6.60 -17.63
CA GLN A 116 -29.87 -6.93 -19.05
C GLN A 116 -30.23 -5.74 -19.96
N ARG A 117 -29.70 -4.55 -19.65
CA ARG A 117 -29.86 -3.37 -20.50
C ARG A 117 -29.21 -3.58 -21.86
N GLN A 118 -29.72 -2.87 -22.86
CA GLN A 118 -29.16 -2.97 -24.22
C GLN A 118 -27.70 -2.50 -24.25
N ALA A 119 -26.88 -3.10 -25.08
CA ALA A 119 -25.48 -2.73 -25.26
C ALA A 119 -25.28 -1.24 -25.59
N ALA A 120 -26.25 -0.65 -26.30
CA ALA A 120 -26.26 0.78 -26.63
C ALA A 120 -26.32 1.68 -25.38
N ASP A 121 -27.15 1.35 -24.40
CA ASP A 121 -27.25 2.13 -23.13
C ASP A 121 -25.95 2.06 -22.33
N ILE A 122 -25.32 0.89 -22.30
CA ILE A 122 -24.04 0.67 -21.61
C ILE A 122 -22.94 1.43 -22.33
N LYS A 123 -22.93 1.42 -23.67
CA LYS A 123 -22.00 2.17 -24.49
C LYS A 123 -22.09 3.68 -24.24
N ASP A 124 -23.32 4.23 -24.25
CA ASP A 124 -23.56 5.64 -23.93
C ASP A 124 -23.08 6.03 -22.52
N PHE A 125 -23.18 5.10 -21.57
CA PHE A 125 -22.69 5.32 -20.22
C PHE A 125 -21.16 5.30 -20.16
N LEU A 126 -20.52 4.33 -20.82
CA LEU A 126 -19.06 4.27 -20.95
C LEU A 126 -18.49 5.48 -21.69
N ASP A 127 -19.17 5.97 -22.73
CA ASP A 127 -18.77 7.17 -23.44
C ASP A 127 -18.72 8.40 -22.51
N LYS A 128 -19.69 8.56 -21.63
CA LYS A 128 -19.69 9.63 -20.62
C LYS A 128 -18.54 9.51 -19.62
N ILE A 129 -18.07 8.29 -19.33
CA ILE A 129 -16.96 8.06 -18.41
C ILE A 129 -15.63 8.39 -19.09
N TYR A 130 -15.39 7.86 -20.29
CA TYR A 130 -14.09 7.94 -20.96
C TYR A 130 -13.86 9.28 -21.69
N ASN A 131 -14.90 9.91 -22.22
CA ASN A 131 -14.79 11.10 -23.06
C ASN A 131 -15.01 12.44 -22.32
N GLN A 132 -15.01 12.42 -20.98
CA GLN A 132 -15.24 13.61 -20.18
C GLN A 132 -14.08 14.62 -20.21
N SER A 133 -12.83 14.15 -20.33
CA SER A 133 -11.62 15.00 -20.23
C SER A 133 -11.07 15.50 -21.57
N GLY A 134 -11.87 15.46 -22.64
CA GLY A 134 -11.46 15.93 -23.96
C GLY A 134 -10.55 14.98 -24.75
N ARG A 135 -10.21 13.83 -24.23
CA ARG A 135 -9.68 12.68 -24.98
C ARG A 135 -10.87 11.94 -25.57
N ILE A 136 -10.89 11.81 -26.87
CA ILE A 136 -11.97 11.11 -27.59
C ILE A 136 -11.50 9.66 -27.77
N GLU A 137 -11.99 8.76 -26.92
CA GLU A 137 -11.90 7.32 -27.14
C GLU A 137 -13.07 6.92 -28.05
N ASN A 138 -12.75 6.36 -29.22
CA ASN A 138 -13.78 5.98 -30.19
C ASN A 138 -14.38 4.62 -29.84
N LEU A 139 -15.46 4.62 -29.04
CA LEU A 139 -16.18 3.40 -28.69
C LEU A 139 -17.03 2.83 -29.87
N ASP A 140 -17.16 3.56 -30.99
CA ASP A 140 -17.91 3.09 -32.17
C ASP A 140 -17.19 1.97 -32.93
N GLU A 141 -15.91 1.78 -32.68
CA GLU A 141 -15.12 0.72 -33.31
C GLU A 141 -15.37 -0.66 -32.70
N PHE A 142 -15.96 -0.73 -31.50
CA PHE A 142 -16.23 -1.97 -30.80
C PHE A 142 -17.60 -2.54 -31.10
N SER A 143 -17.68 -3.87 -31.24
CA SER A 143 -18.93 -4.60 -31.36
C SER A 143 -19.70 -4.65 -30.04
N ASP A 144 -21.00 -4.91 -30.09
CA ASP A 144 -21.86 -5.01 -28.91
C ASP A 144 -21.35 -6.09 -27.93
N ASP A 145 -20.83 -7.21 -28.43
CA ASP A 145 -20.28 -8.31 -27.59
C ASP A 145 -19.00 -7.86 -26.89
N GLU A 146 -18.11 -7.13 -27.57
CA GLU A 146 -16.88 -6.58 -26.97
C GLU A 146 -17.17 -5.52 -25.90
N ILE A 147 -18.21 -4.70 -26.11
CA ILE A 147 -18.66 -3.72 -25.11
C ILE A 147 -19.20 -4.43 -23.86
N LEU A 148 -19.97 -5.50 -24.01
CA LEU A 148 -20.48 -6.27 -22.89
C LEU A 148 -19.35 -6.99 -22.14
N GLU A 149 -18.36 -7.51 -22.84
CA GLU A 149 -17.16 -8.09 -22.22
C GLU A 149 -16.35 -7.04 -21.44
N MET A 150 -16.12 -5.87 -22.03
CA MET A 150 -15.46 -4.74 -21.39
C MET A 150 -16.23 -4.30 -20.14
N ALA A 151 -17.52 -4.12 -20.22
CA ALA A 151 -18.38 -3.77 -19.09
C ALA A 151 -18.33 -4.85 -17.99
N GLY A 152 -18.27 -6.14 -18.36
CA GLY A 152 -18.09 -7.24 -17.42
C GLY A 152 -16.79 -7.14 -16.62
N ASN A 153 -15.72 -6.70 -17.25
CA ASN A 153 -14.42 -6.50 -16.60
C ASN A 153 -14.39 -5.26 -15.68
N LEU A 154 -15.30 -4.30 -15.90
CA LEU A 154 -15.39 -3.07 -15.11
C LEU A 154 -16.31 -3.17 -13.88
N ARG A 155 -16.95 -4.31 -13.63
CA ARG A 155 -17.87 -4.52 -12.49
C ARG A 155 -17.24 -4.21 -11.12
N SER A 156 -15.95 -4.47 -10.95
CA SER A 156 -15.23 -4.23 -9.69
C SER A 156 -14.75 -2.78 -9.52
N GLY A 157 -14.94 -1.96 -10.51
CA GLY A 157 -14.52 -0.56 -10.55
C GLY A 157 -13.88 -0.18 -11.87
N VAL A 158 -13.99 1.09 -12.23
CA VAL A 158 -13.37 1.64 -13.44
C VAL A 158 -11.94 2.07 -13.13
N PRO A 159 -10.90 1.47 -13.76
CA PRO A 159 -9.53 1.88 -13.52
C PRO A 159 -9.28 3.30 -14.07
N MET A 160 -8.84 4.20 -13.18
CA MET A 160 -8.50 5.58 -13.51
C MET A 160 -6.99 5.76 -13.49
N ALA A 161 -6.42 6.30 -14.56
CA ALA A 161 -5.00 6.63 -14.65
C ALA A 161 -4.83 8.05 -15.19
N THR A 162 -4.06 8.88 -14.49
CA THR A 162 -3.74 10.24 -14.90
C THR A 162 -2.23 10.43 -15.01
N GLY A 163 -1.79 11.28 -15.95
CA GLY A 163 -0.38 11.69 -16.03
C GLY A 163 0.02 12.59 -14.85
N VAL A 164 1.32 12.71 -14.60
CA VAL A 164 1.85 13.50 -13.47
C VAL A 164 1.45 14.98 -13.55
N PHE A 165 1.39 15.54 -14.79
CA PHE A 165 1.04 16.93 -15.05
C PHE A 165 -0.33 17.10 -15.73
N ASP A 166 -1.05 16.02 -15.91
CA ASP A 166 -2.36 15.96 -16.58
C ASP A 166 -3.33 15.21 -15.66
N GLY A 167 -3.47 15.73 -14.44
CA GLY A 167 -4.34 15.15 -13.41
C GLY A 167 -5.78 15.59 -13.57
N ALA A 168 -6.71 14.83 -13.01
CA ALA A 168 -8.13 15.18 -12.98
C ALA A 168 -8.36 16.46 -12.15
N ASN A 169 -9.18 17.36 -12.69
CA ASN A 169 -9.60 18.57 -12.01
C ASN A 169 -10.73 18.29 -11.00
N GLU A 170 -10.89 19.17 -10.01
CA GLU A 170 -11.97 19.04 -9.01
C GLU A 170 -13.36 18.94 -9.63
N ALA A 171 -13.62 19.71 -10.71
CA ALA A 171 -14.90 19.68 -11.41
C ALA A 171 -15.16 18.31 -12.08
N GLU A 172 -14.14 17.72 -12.69
CA GLU A 172 -14.23 16.40 -13.31
C GLU A 172 -14.50 15.30 -12.27
N ILE A 173 -13.84 15.37 -11.12
CA ILE A 173 -14.08 14.42 -10.02
C ILE A 173 -15.51 14.53 -9.49
N LYS A 174 -16.04 15.74 -9.33
CA LYS A 174 -17.44 15.95 -8.92
C LYS A 174 -18.42 15.38 -9.92
N THR A 175 -18.19 15.60 -11.21
CA THR A 175 -19.02 15.02 -12.27
C THR A 175 -18.98 13.48 -12.25
N MET A 176 -17.82 12.88 -11.98
CA MET A 176 -17.70 11.42 -11.82
C MET A 176 -18.46 10.90 -10.60
N LEU A 177 -18.42 11.62 -9.47
CA LEU A 177 -19.23 11.30 -8.30
C LEU A 177 -20.72 11.37 -8.59
N GLU A 178 -21.17 12.42 -9.27
CA GLU A 178 -22.57 12.58 -9.69
C GLU A 178 -23.02 11.48 -10.67
N LEU A 179 -22.16 11.08 -11.63
CA LEU A 179 -22.43 9.95 -12.52
C LEU A 179 -22.57 8.61 -11.79
N ALA A 180 -21.87 8.47 -10.67
CA ALA A 180 -21.96 7.29 -9.79
C ALA A 180 -23.11 7.36 -8.78
N ASP A 181 -23.94 8.41 -8.82
CA ASP A 181 -25.02 8.70 -7.83
C ASP A 181 -24.50 8.84 -6.40
N LEU A 182 -23.26 9.36 -6.25
CA LEU A 182 -22.61 9.60 -4.97
C LEU A 182 -22.63 11.10 -4.59
N PRO A 183 -22.57 11.46 -3.28
CA PRO A 183 -22.48 12.85 -2.85
C PRO A 183 -21.28 13.58 -3.43
N ALA A 184 -21.51 14.78 -3.99
CA ALA A 184 -20.46 15.59 -4.64
C ALA A 184 -19.37 16.10 -3.68
N ASP A 185 -19.62 16.11 -2.37
CA ASP A 185 -18.67 16.47 -1.30
C ASP A 185 -17.78 15.30 -0.87
N GLY A 186 -18.02 14.09 -1.38
CA GLY A 186 -17.21 12.90 -1.10
C GLY A 186 -17.25 12.44 0.34
N GLN A 187 -18.34 12.78 1.07
CA GLN A 187 -18.54 12.40 2.47
C GLN A 187 -19.72 11.47 2.61
N CYS A 188 -19.62 10.53 3.51
CA CYS A 188 -20.72 9.65 3.88
C CYS A 188 -20.93 9.60 5.39
N VAL A 189 -22.10 9.13 5.77
CA VAL A 189 -22.44 8.86 7.16
C VAL A 189 -21.86 7.52 7.57
N LEU A 190 -21.15 7.49 8.69
CA LEU A 190 -20.59 6.27 9.24
C LEU A 190 -21.17 5.97 10.63
N TYR A 191 -21.15 4.70 10.99
CA TYR A 191 -21.54 4.18 12.29
C TYR A 191 -20.32 3.56 12.98
N ASP A 192 -20.21 3.74 14.29
CA ASP A 192 -19.16 3.13 15.10
C ASP A 192 -19.43 1.62 15.28
N GLY A 193 -18.48 0.78 14.88
CA GLY A 193 -18.60 -0.67 15.04
C GLY A 193 -18.73 -1.15 16.48
N CYS A 194 -18.18 -0.39 17.46
CA CYS A 194 -18.24 -0.76 18.86
C CYS A 194 -19.55 -0.37 19.54
N THR A 195 -20.10 0.81 19.23
CA THR A 195 -21.31 1.36 19.89
C THR A 195 -22.56 1.23 19.03
N GLY A 196 -22.40 1.13 17.72
CA GLY A 196 -23.49 1.19 16.75
C GLY A 196 -24.10 2.57 16.58
N GLU A 197 -23.52 3.61 17.19
CA GLU A 197 -24.00 4.98 17.09
C GLU A 197 -23.45 5.65 15.82
N GLN A 198 -24.26 6.51 15.24
CA GLN A 198 -23.85 7.33 14.09
C GLN A 198 -22.82 8.38 14.52
N PHE A 199 -21.83 8.65 13.69
CA PHE A 199 -20.90 9.75 13.91
C PHE A 199 -21.60 11.12 13.81
N ASP A 200 -21.18 12.07 14.64
CA ASP A 200 -21.76 13.43 14.71
C ASP A 200 -21.65 14.18 13.38
N ARG A 201 -20.69 13.84 12.54
CA ARG A 201 -20.44 14.49 11.26
C ARG A 201 -20.14 13.48 10.18
N PRO A 202 -20.56 13.75 8.94
CA PRO A 202 -20.16 12.92 7.80
C PRO A 202 -18.63 12.92 7.65
N VAL A 203 -18.11 11.78 7.21
CA VAL A 203 -16.67 11.49 7.09
C VAL A 203 -16.30 11.30 5.63
N THR A 204 -15.12 11.77 5.23
CA THR A 204 -14.57 11.49 3.91
C THR A 204 -14.15 10.03 3.81
N VAL A 205 -14.79 9.28 2.93
CA VAL A 205 -14.52 7.87 2.68
C VAL A 205 -14.28 7.65 1.18
N GLY A 206 -13.49 6.67 0.85
CA GLY A 206 -13.22 6.28 -0.53
C GLY A 206 -12.06 5.31 -0.62
N TYR A 207 -11.61 5.07 -1.84
CA TYR A 207 -10.56 4.11 -2.14
C TYR A 207 -9.25 4.82 -2.45
N MET A 208 -8.19 4.39 -1.79
CA MET A 208 -6.84 4.94 -1.96
C MET A 208 -5.84 3.80 -2.19
N TYR A 209 -4.84 4.04 -3.01
CA TYR A 209 -3.75 3.11 -3.24
C TYR A 209 -2.73 3.17 -2.11
N ILE A 210 -2.65 2.12 -1.29
CA ILE A 210 -1.78 2.03 -0.12
C ILE A 210 -0.67 1.02 -0.36
N LEU A 211 0.56 1.40 -0.02
CA LEU A 211 1.77 0.60 -0.15
C LEU A 211 2.30 0.20 1.22
N LYS A 212 2.57 -1.08 1.41
CA LYS A 212 3.36 -1.57 2.55
C LYS A 212 4.84 -1.31 2.25
N LEU A 213 5.50 -0.52 3.11
CA LEU A 213 6.91 -0.23 2.95
C LEU A 213 7.78 -1.33 3.56
N ASN A 214 9.00 -1.52 3.01
CA ASN A 214 9.96 -2.50 3.52
C ASN A 214 10.64 -2.03 4.83
N HIS A 215 9.88 -1.37 5.69
CA HIS A 215 10.25 -0.96 7.04
C HIS A 215 9.40 -1.73 8.04
N LEU A 216 9.60 -3.05 8.05
CA LEU A 216 8.86 -3.96 8.90
C LEU A 216 9.39 -3.91 10.34
N VAL A 217 8.47 -3.99 11.31
CA VAL A 217 8.83 -3.96 12.74
C VAL A 217 9.72 -5.13 13.13
N ASP A 218 9.47 -6.32 12.58
CA ASP A 218 10.26 -7.53 12.86
C ASP A 218 11.74 -7.37 12.50
N ASP A 219 12.03 -6.61 11.45
CA ASP A 219 13.41 -6.37 11.01
C ASP A 219 14.11 -5.31 11.87
N LYS A 220 13.38 -4.49 12.61
CA LYS A 220 13.89 -3.40 13.44
C LYS A 220 13.89 -3.71 14.94
N MET A 221 12.96 -4.54 15.38
CA MET A 221 12.88 -4.93 16.78
C MET A 221 14.14 -5.72 17.17
N HIS A 222 14.82 -5.25 18.20
CA HIS A 222 16.06 -5.85 18.69
C HIS A 222 16.21 -5.66 20.19
N ALA A 223 16.65 -6.70 20.88
CA ALA A 223 16.98 -6.67 22.29
C ALA A 223 18.23 -7.52 22.56
N ARG A 224 18.99 -7.13 23.55
CA ARG A 224 20.20 -7.85 23.98
C ARG A 224 20.36 -7.75 25.50
N SER A 225 20.74 -8.84 26.13
CA SER A 225 21.29 -8.83 27.48
C SER A 225 22.81 -8.96 27.41
N THR A 226 23.30 -10.12 27.03
CA THR A 226 24.72 -10.43 26.80
C THR A 226 24.88 -11.01 25.40
N GLY A 227 26.06 -10.90 24.79
CA GLY A 227 26.32 -11.40 23.47
C GLY A 227 27.78 -11.26 23.05
N SER A 228 28.05 -11.13 21.77
CA SER A 228 29.40 -11.04 21.21
C SER A 228 30.06 -9.70 21.52
N TYR A 229 31.36 -9.72 21.75
CA TYR A 229 32.21 -8.56 22.01
C TYR A 229 33.24 -8.37 20.90
N SER A 230 33.73 -7.16 20.74
CA SER A 230 34.83 -6.87 19.82
C SER A 230 36.13 -7.47 20.33
N LEU A 231 36.97 -8.02 19.45
CA LEU A 231 38.24 -8.62 19.80
C LEU A 231 39.26 -7.62 20.35
N VAL A 232 39.26 -6.40 19.83
CA VAL A 232 40.26 -5.37 20.20
C VAL A 232 39.82 -4.57 21.39
N THR A 233 38.59 -4.03 21.38
CA THR A 233 38.11 -3.12 22.45
C THR A 233 37.40 -3.83 23.58
N GLN A 234 37.05 -5.10 23.39
CA GLN A 234 36.25 -5.88 24.35
C GLN A 234 34.92 -5.22 24.72
N GLN A 235 34.41 -4.39 23.81
CA GLN A 235 33.10 -3.74 23.94
C GLN A 235 32.02 -4.54 23.19
N PRO A 236 30.73 -4.46 23.60
CA PRO A 236 29.66 -5.06 22.86
C PRO A 236 29.62 -4.56 21.40
N LEU A 237 29.40 -5.48 20.46
CA LEU A 237 29.23 -5.13 19.05
C LEU A 237 27.97 -4.27 18.87
N GLY A 238 27.93 -3.48 17.79
CA GLY A 238 26.78 -2.68 17.39
C GLY A 238 25.95 -3.37 16.31
N GLY A 239 24.67 -3.01 16.22
CA GLY A 239 23.76 -3.44 15.15
C GLY A 239 23.03 -4.77 15.43
N LYS A 240 21.83 -4.90 14.84
CA LYS A 240 20.97 -6.07 15.00
C LYS A 240 21.58 -7.34 14.39
N ALA A 241 22.21 -7.23 13.23
CA ALA A 241 22.79 -8.37 12.51
C ALA A 241 23.88 -9.11 13.29
N GLN A 242 24.60 -8.39 14.16
CA GLN A 242 25.66 -8.92 15.00
C GLN A 242 25.21 -9.22 16.43
N PHE A 243 23.91 -9.19 16.68
CA PHE A 243 23.34 -9.29 18.01
C PHE A 243 23.99 -8.28 18.99
N GLY A 244 24.16 -7.03 18.49
CA GLY A 244 24.84 -5.96 19.20
C GLY A 244 23.98 -5.26 20.23
N GLY A 245 24.61 -4.49 21.12
CA GLY A 245 23.96 -3.68 22.13
C GLY A 245 23.68 -2.25 21.67
N GLN A 246 22.78 -1.58 22.37
CA GLN A 246 22.54 -0.15 22.23
C GLN A 246 23.63 0.62 23.00
N ARG A 247 24.02 1.79 22.47
CA ARG A 247 24.94 2.66 23.18
C ARG A 247 24.23 3.31 24.37
N PHE A 248 24.73 3.06 25.54
CA PHE A 248 24.33 3.73 26.77
C PHE A 248 25.24 4.94 26.99
N GLY A 249 24.78 6.12 26.55
CA GLY A 249 25.57 7.34 26.60
C GLY A 249 25.56 8.02 27.97
N GLU A 250 26.29 9.12 28.07
CA GLU A 250 26.43 9.91 29.29
C GLU A 250 25.08 10.46 29.80
N MET A 251 24.23 10.91 28.85
CA MET A 251 22.90 11.45 29.22
C MET A 251 21.97 10.36 29.77
N GLU A 252 22.04 9.15 29.27
CA GLU A 252 21.28 8.00 29.78
C GLU A 252 21.75 7.59 31.20
N VAL A 253 23.04 7.73 31.50
CA VAL A 253 23.58 7.54 32.86
C VAL A 253 22.96 8.57 33.79
N TRP A 254 22.96 9.85 33.44
CA TRP A 254 22.36 10.90 34.26
C TRP A 254 20.85 10.66 34.51
N ALA A 255 20.13 10.11 33.54
CA ALA A 255 18.74 9.76 33.73
C ALA A 255 18.55 8.68 34.80
N LEU A 256 19.38 7.62 34.82
CA LEU A 256 19.31 6.60 35.83
C LEU A 256 19.75 7.12 37.25
N GLU A 257 20.73 8.02 37.29
CA GLU A 257 21.13 8.70 38.53
C GLU A 257 19.99 9.55 39.09
N ALA A 258 19.30 10.30 38.24
CA ALA A 258 18.15 11.13 38.62
C ALA A 258 16.97 10.31 39.18
N TYR A 259 16.76 9.10 38.64
CA TYR A 259 15.76 8.16 39.15
C TYR A 259 16.23 7.41 40.43
N GLY A 260 17.49 7.51 40.79
CA GLY A 260 18.07 6.75 41.91
C GLY A 260 18.15 5.24 41.66
N ALA A 261 18.15 4.82 40.37
CA ALA A 261 18.18 3.39 39.96
C ALA A 261 19.60 2.80 40.02
N ALA A 262 20.21 2.77 41.19
CA ALA A 262 21.62 2.38 41.40
C ALA A 262 21.92 0.93 40.97
N TYR A 263 21.05 -0.02 41.26
CA TYR A 263 21.23 -1.42 40.86
C TYR A 263 21.16 -1.63 39.36
N THR A 264 20.27 -0.95 38.69
CA THR A 264 20.17 -1.00 37.21
C THR A 264 21.42 -0.39 36.57
N LEU A 265 21.92 0.73 37.09
CA LEU A 265 23.15 1.34 36.64
C LEU A 265 24.36 0.42 36.86
N GLN A 266 24.47 -0.19 38.03
CA GLN A 266 25.52 -1.16 38.34
C GLN A 266 25.49 -2.37 37.39
N GLU A 267 24.31 -2.91 37.11
CA GLU A 267 24.14 -4.01 36.15
C GLU A 267 24.60 -3.63 34.73
N MET A 268 24.23 -2.44 34.27
CA MET A 268 24.63 -1.95 32.95
C MET A 268 26.13 -1.75 32.80
N LEU A 269 26.80 -1.28 33.87
CA LEU A 269 28.24 -0.96 33.83
C LEU A 269 29.15 -2.18 34.15
N THR A 270 28.63 -3.23 34.75
CA THR A 270 29.45 -4.38 35.18
C THR A 270 29.12 -5.67 34.40
N VAL A 271 27.88 -6.14 34.47
CA VAL A 271 27.49 -7.45 33.90
C VAL A 271 27.20 -7.40 32.42
N LYS A 272 26.69 -6.27 31.92
CA LYS A 272 26.26 -6.12 30.53
C LYS A 272 27.27 -5.40 29.64
N SER A 273 28.34 -4.86 30.14
CA SER A 273 29.37 -4.18 29.34
C SER A 273 30.67 -5.00 29.23
#